data_2efd41393b4511137d2f5f6ffa152b64
#
_entry.id   2efd41393b4511137d2f5f6ffa152b64
#
_cell.length_a   1.000
_cell.length_b   1.000
_cell.length_c   1.000
_cell.angle_alpha   90.00
_cell.angle_beta   90.00
_cell.angle_gamma   90.00
#
_symmetry.space_group_name_H-M   'P 1'
#
loop_
_entity.id
_entity.type
_entity.pdbx_description
1 polymer ?
#
loop_
_entity_poly.entity_id
_entity_poly.type
_entity_poly.pdbx_seq_one_letter_code
_entity_poly.pdbx_strand_id
1 'polypeptide(L)'
;MSVRTTPIRQRRSAVTIHHLDCAPMRPLGGTPLVAHCLLIATGSGLVLVDTGLGAAEVSDPRRLGALFRHTMRPVLDLSRTAVHQVRALGYDPYDVRDIVITHLDLDHAGGLADFPRARVHVMADEYRAAMRRDTRLEANRYLPAQWAHGVDWVVHDHADLDWMGFPASRVLRAPDILLVPLPGHTRGHSAVAVQEPDRWLLHAGDAYFFHGEIDLRRPRCPRPLALHQRLVADDHETRLGQLERLIRLRRAHPRLVRIFSSHDPFEFELMANGG
;
A
#
# COMPACT_ATOMS: atom_id res chain seq x y z
N MET A 1 -25.36 32.00 -40.17
CA MET A 1 -23.99 31.66 -39.76
C MET A 1 -24.05 30.80 -38.53
N SER A 2 -23.83 29.50 -38.68
CA SER A 2 -23.91 28.53 -37.56
C SER A 2 -22.51 28.36 -36.97
N VAL A 3 -22.34 28.80 -35.72
CA VAL A 3 -21.07 28.65 -34.98
C VAL A 3 -21.00 27.18 -34.54
N ARG A 4 -20.13 26.41 -35.15
CA ARG A 4 -19.79 25.05 -34.69
C ARG A 4 -18.91 25.17 -33.44
N THR A 5 -19.46 24.93 -32.28
CA THR A 5 -18.70 24.71 -31.05
C THR A 5 -18.03 23.34 -31.10
N THR A 6 -16.74 23.31 -31.34
CA THR A 6 -15.92 22.11 -31.19
C THR A 6 -15.83 21.78 -29.70
N PRO A 7 -16.18 20.55 -29.25
CA PRO A 7 -16.00 20.19 -27.86
C PRO A 7 -14.51 20.17 -27.52
N ILE A 8 -14.09 20.94 -26.56
CA ILE A 8 -12.76 20.88 -25.96
C ILE A 8 -12.63 19.50 -25.30
N ARG A 9 -11.98 18.56 -25.97
CA ARG A 9 -11.50 17.34 -25.35
C ARG A 9 -10.51 17.76 -24.26
N GLN A 10 -10.94 17.79 -23.00
CA GLN A 10 -10.00 17.85 -21.90
C GLN A 10 -8.99 16.70 -22.09
N ARG A 11 -7.75 17.05 -22.38
CA ARG A 11 -6.65 16.09 -22.32
C ARG A 11 -6.61 15.62 -20.87
N ARG A 12 -7.05 14.39 -20.61
CA ARG A 12 -6.74 13.71 -19.34
C ARG A 12 -5.21 13.71 -19.30
N SER A 13 -4.63 14.41 -18.33
CA SER A 13 -3.19 14.32 -18.09
C SER A 13 -2.85 12.84 -17.91
N ALA A 14 -1.87 12.36 -18.64
CA ALA A 14 -1.43 10.98 -18.52
C ALA A 14 -0.96 10.76 -17.07
N VAL A 15 -1.60 9.82 -16.39
CA VAL A 15 -1.18 9.38 -15.07
C VAL A 15 0.00 8.44 -15.29
N THR A 16 1.13 8.72 -14.65
CA THR A 16 2.29 7.82 -14.65
C THR A 16 2.38 7.16 -13.28
N ILE A 17 2.43 5.84 -13.26
CA ILE A 17 2.54 5.05 -12.04
C ILE A 17 3.89 4.33 -12.07
N HIS A 18 4.69 4.56 -11.03
CA HIS A 18 5.97 3.88 -10.81
C HIS A 18 5.80 2.88 -9.65
N HIS A 19 6.34 1.70 -9.83
CA HIS A 19 6.37 0.64 -8.83
C HIS A 19 7.72 0.67 -8.13
N LEU A 20 7.72 0.79 -6.80
CA LEU A 20 8.91 0.95 -5.97
C LEU A 20 9.01 -0.23 -4.99
N ASP A 21 10.19 -0.84 -4.86
CA ASP A 21 10.47 -1.77 -3.76
C ASP A 21 11.17 -1.01 -2.64
N CYS A 22 10.43 -0.65 -1.60
CA CYS A 22 10.87 0.26 -0.55
C CYS A 22 11.36 -0.44 0.73
N ALA A 23 11.39 -1.77 0.76
CA ALA A 23 11.99 -2.55 1.83
C ALA A 23 12.15 -4.03 1.40
N PRO A 24 13.17 -4.38 0.61
CA PRO A 24 13.45 -5.79 0.34
C PRO A 24 13.74 -6.53 1.64
N MET A 25 13.11 -7.68 1.85
CA MET A 25 13.26 -8.48 3.07
C MET A 25 13.65 -9.92 2.75
N ARG A 26 14.40 -10.55 3.66
CA ARG A 26 14.85 -11.95 3.54
C ARG A 26 14.53 -12.72 4.82
N PRO A 27 13.26 -13.05 5.06
CA PRO A 27 12.83 -13.74 6.28
C PRO A 27 13.60 -15.04 6.50
N LEU A 28 13.86 -15.39 7.75
CA LEU A 28 14.55 -16.64 8.11
C LEU A 28 13.75 -17.86 7.62
N GLY A 29 14.37 -18.68 6.74
CA GLY A 29 13.75 -19.88 6.19
C GLY A 29 12.52 -19.63 5.31
N GLY A 30 12.29 -18.38 4.91
CA GLY A 30 11.12 -17.96 4.15
C GLY A 30 11.42 -17.50 2.71
N THR A 31 10.36 -17.22 1.98
CA THR A 31 10.40 -16.60 0.66
C THR A 31 10.86 -15.14 0.79
N PRO A 32 11.74 -14.62 -0.09
CA PRO A 32 12.03 -13.20 -0.14
C PRO A 32 10.76 -12.38 -0.30
N LEU A 33 10.71 -11.21 0.34
CA LEU A 33 9.58 -10.28 0.27
C LEU A 33 10.09 -8.91 -0.20
N VAL A 34 9.19 -8.12 -0.76
CA VAL A 34 9.37 -6.71 -1.09
C VAL A 34 8.45 -5.86 -0.22
N ALA A 35 8.66 -4.54 -0.16
CA ALA A 35 7.63 -3.59 0.23
C ALA A 35 7.25 -2.77 -1.01
N HIS A 36 6.23 -3.25 -1.71
CA HIS A 36 5.79 -2.71 -2.97
C HIS A 36 4.97 -1.43 -2.74
N CYS A 37 5.56 -0.30 -2.97
CA CYS A 37 4.93 1.01 -2.93
C CYS A 37 4.63 1.52 -4.34
N LEU A 38 3.70 2.47 -4.47
CA LEU A 38 3.46 3.16 -5.73
C LEU A 38 3.81 4.64 -5.61
N LEU A 39 4.45 5.19 -6.65
CA LEU A 39 4.53 6.63 -6.87
C LEU A 39 3.66 6.97 -8.08
N ILE A 40 2.67 7.82 -7.88
CA ILE A 40 1.69 8.23 -8.88
C ILE A 40 1.92 9.70 -9.21
N ALA A 41 2.39 9.99 -10.43
CA ALA A 41 2.51 11.35 -10.92
C ALA A 41 1.16 11.80 -11.51
N THR A 42 0.59 12.84 -10.91
CA THR A 42 -0.70 13.43 -11.31
C THR A 42 -0.50 14.84 -11.84
N GLY A 43 -1.55 15.44 -12.40
CA GLY A 43 -1.51 16.85 -12.82
C GLY A 43 -1.40 17.86 -11.67
N SER A 44 -1.57 17.42 -10.41
CA SER A 44 -1.60 18.29 -9.21
C SER A 44 -0.46 18.02 -8.22
N GLY A 45 0.43 17.08 -8.51
CA GLY A 45 1.54 16.68 -7.66
C GLY A 45 1.72 15.17 -7.64
N LEU A 46 2.53 14.71 -6.71
CA LEU A 46 2.83 13.29 -6.53
C LEU A 46 1.98 12.70 -5.40
N VAL A 47 1.59 11.44 -5.58
CA VAL A 47 0.91 10.64 -4.56
C VAL A 47 1.71 9.37 -4.33
N LEU A 48 1.95 9.02 -3.07
CA LEU A 48 2.50 7.71 -2.70
C LEU A 48 1.38 6.80 -2.20
N VAL A 49 1.48 5.50 -2.51
CA VAL A 49 0.77 4.44 -1.81
C VAL A 49 1.80 3.66 -1.02
N ASP A 50 1.68 3.70 0.30
CA ASP A 50 2.65 3.28 1.28
C ASP A 50 4.04 3.94 1.12
N THR A 51 4.94 3.76 2.07
CA THR A 51 6.24 4.42 2.09
C THR A 51 7.41 3.47 2.33
N GLY A 52 7.14 2.22 2.65
CA GLY A 52 8.18 1.26 3.02
C GLY A 52 8.92 1.64 4.30
N LEU A 53 10.18 1.23 4.40
CA LEU A 53 11.09 1.69 5.44
C LEU A 53 11.63 3.07 5.10
N GLY A 54 11.73 3.95 6.11
CA GLY A 54 12.23 5.29 5.96
C GLY A 54 13.75 5.41 6.11
N ALA A 55 14.28 6.58 5.74
CA ALA A 55 15.71 6.88 5.88
C ALA A 55 16.16 6.82 7.34
N ALA A 56 15.30 7.17 8.29
CA ALA A 56 15.61 7.10 9.72
C ALA A 56 15.77 5.65 10.21
N GLU A 57 14.93 4.72 9.75
CA GLU A 57 14.99 3.29 10.09
C GLU A 57 16.23 2.62 9.46
N VAL A 58 16.58 2.99 8.23
CA VAL A 58 17.80 2.49 7.56
C VAL A 58 19.05 3.01 8.24
N SER A 59 19.07 4.29 8.65
CA SER A 59 20.21 4.92 9.31
C SER A 59 20.41 4.46 10.76
N ASP A 60 19.31 4.19 11.47
CA ASP A 60 19.31 3.61 12.83
C ASP A 60 18.39 2.39 12.90
N PRO A 61 18.91 1.20 12.58
CA PRO A 61 18.11 -0.03 12.58
C PRO A 61 17.49 -0.42 13.92
N ARG A 62 17.92 0.17 15.03
CA ARG A 62 17.32 -0.08 16.35
C ARG A 62 15.86 0.37 16.39
N ARG A 63 15.48 1.35 15.56
CA ARG A 63 14.12 1.85 15.40
C ARG A 63 13.13 0.79 14.90
N LEU A 64 13.61 -0.24 14.19
CA LEU A 64 12.80 -1.37 13.72
C LEU A 64 12.47 -2.41 14.81
N GLY A 65 13.08 -2.30 15.99
CA GLY A 65 12.98 -3.32 17.00
C GLY A 65 13.78 -4.61 16.66
N ALA A 66 14.18 -5.34 17.70
CA ALA A 66 15.02 -6.53 17.51
C ALA A 66 14.28 -7.67 16.81
N LEU A 67 13.00 -7.90 17.17
CA LEU A 67 12.20 -8.99 16.63
C LEU A 67 12.08 -8.87 15.11
N PHE A 68 11.61 -7.73 14.61
CA PHE A 68 11.45 -7.50 13.16
C PHE A 68 12.79 -7.66 12.41
N ARG A 69 13.86 -7.03 12.89
CA ARG A 69 15.18 -7.12 12.26
C ARG A 69 15.69 -8.55 12.13
N HIS A 70 15.51 -9.38 13.15
CA HIS A 70 16.02 -10.75 13.16
C HIS A 70 15.12 -11.70 12.35
N THR A 71 13.81 -11.49 12.36
CA THR A 71 12.85 -12.37 11.67
C THR A 71 12.71 -12.00 10.21
N MET A 72 12.54 -10.73 9.87
CA MET A 72 12.29 -10.24 8.51
C MET A 72 13.59 -9.92 7.75
N ARG A 73 14.67 -9.59 8.45
CA ARG A 73 16.00 -9.31 7.87
C ARG A 73 15.94 -8.33 6.70
N PRO A 74 15.44 -7.10 6.91
CA PRO A 74 15.32 -6.11 5.86
C PRO A 74 16.70 -5.75 5.30
N VAL A 75 16.75 -5.45 4.01
CA VAL A 75 17.92 -4.87 3.36
C VAL A 75 17.96 -3.39 3.69
N LEU A 76 18.91 -3.00 4.55
CA LEU A 76 19.06 -1.63 5.03
C LEU A 76 19.93 -0.82 4.06
N ASP A 77 19.33 -0.34 2.99
CA ASP A 77 19.96 0.44 1.93
C ASP A 77 19.13 1.71 1.68
N LEU A 78 19.74 2.87 1.89
CA LEU A 78 19.09 4.17 1.67
C LEU A 78 18.55 4.33 0.24
N SER A 79 19.22 3.75 -0.75
CA SER A 79 18.75 3.82 -2.15
C SER A 79 17.40 3.12 -2.36
N ARG A 80 17.01 2.22 -1.44
CA ARG A 80 15.72 1.52 -1.46
C ARG A 80 14.60 2.28 -0.76
N THR A 81 14.90 3.33 -0.01
CA THR A 81 13.83 4.14 0.60
C THR A 81 13.01 4.87 -0.47
N ALA A 82 11.71 5.06 -0.23
CA ALA A 82 10.82 5.76 -1.16
C ALA A 82 11.38 7.14 -1.55
N VAL A 83 11.90 7.90 -0.59
CA VAL A 83 12.44 9.24 -0.82
C VAL A 83 13.64 9.25 -1.78
N HIS A 84 14.51 8.26 -1.73
CA HIS A 84 15.65 8.16 -2.64
C HIS A 84 15.21 7.70 -4.04
N GLN A 85 14.25 6.76 -4.12
CA GLN A 85 13.71 6.31 -5.40
C GLN A 85 12.93 7.42 -6.11
N VAL A 86 12.15 8.24 -5.38
CA VAL A 86 11.48 9.43 -5.93
C VAL A 86 12.51 10.38 -6.57
N ARG A 87 13.63 10.66 -5.88
CA ARG A 87 14.71 11.48 -6.44
C ARG A 87 15.38 10.82 -7.65
N ALA A 88 15.64 9.52 -7.61
CA ALA A 88 16.23 8.77 -8.72
C ALA A 88 15.37 8.78 -9.99
N LEU A 89 14.05 8.88 -9.83
CA LEU A 89 13.10 9.06 -10.92
C LEU A 89 13.04 10.51 -11.45
N GLY A 90 13.79 11.44 -10.86
CA GLY A 90 13.84 12.85 -11.28
C GLY A 90 12.77 13.74 -10.66
N TYR A 91 12.05 13.27 -9.63
CA TYR A 91 11.04 14.05 -8.93
C TYR A 91 11.60 14.69 -7.64
N ASP A 92 11.00 15.79 -7.22
CA ASP A 92 11.25 16.36 -5.89
C ASP A 92 10.34 15.67 -4.85
N PRO A 93 10.90 15.06 -3.78
CA PRO A 93 10.08 14.52 -2.69
C PRO A 93 9.14 15.54 -2.04
N TYR A 94 9.46 16.82 -2.11
CA TYR A 94 8.56 17.88 -1.63
C TYR A 94 7.30 18.08 -2.48
N ASP A 95 7.24 17.49 -3.69
CA ASP A 95 6.05 17.46 -4.53
C ASP A 95 5.10 16.30 -4.19
N VAL A 96 5.49 15.41 -3.28
CA VAL A 96 4.58 14.42 -2.70
C VAL A 96 3.60 15.16 -1.80
N ARG A 97 2.36 15.28 -2.26
CA ARG A 97 1.29 16.02 -1.60
C ARG A 97 0.40 15.13 -0.76
N ASP A 98 0.25 13.88 -1.17
CA ASP A 98 -0.62 12.91 -0.53
C ASP A 98 0.10 11.57 -0.41
N ILE A 99 -0.06 10.91 0.73
CA ILE A 99 0.32 9.53 0.97
C ILE A 99 -0.94 8.78 1.34
N VAL A 100 -1.23 7.69 0.65
CA VAL A 100 -2.36 6.82 0.94
C VAL A 100 -1.82 5.56 1.57
N ILE A 101 -2.07 5.38 2.87
CA ILE A 101 -1.50 4.28 3.62
C ILE A 101 -2.48 3.10 3.67
N THR A 102 -2.00 1.90 3.35
CA THR A 102 -2.82 0.69 3.46
C THR A 102 -3.08 0.33 4.92
N HIS A 103 -2.03 0.41 5.74
CA HIS A 103 -2.05 0.23 7.18
C HIS A 103 -0.75 0.78 7.80
N LEU A 104 -0.67 0.80 9.14
CA LEU A 104 0.41 1.49 9.85
C LEU A 104 1.49 0.55 10.41
N ASP A 105 1.73 -0.59 9.76
CA ASP A 105 2.89 -1.43 10.04
C ASP A 105 4.18 -0.72 9.61
N LEU A 106 5.26 -1.07 10.27
CA LEU A 106 6.51 -0.33 10.15
C LEU A 106 7.15 -0.35 8.74
N ASP A 107 6.91 -1.39 7.97
CA ASP A 107 7.39 -1.54 6.59
C ASP A 107 6.42 -0.96 5.53
N HIS A 108 5.35 -0.30 6.00
CA HIS A 108 4.43 0.50 5.19
C HIS A 108 4.50 1.99 5.56
N ALA A 109 4.60 2.30 6.86
CA ALA A 109 4.57 3.66 7.39
C ALA A 109 5.95 4.23 7.77
N GLY A 110 7.04 3.46 7.63
CA GLY A 110 8.38 3.85 8.05
C GLY A 110 8.89 5.14 7.42
N GLY A 111 8.58 5.34 6.13
CA GLY A 111 9.02 6.51 5.38
C GLY A 111 8.18 7.77 5.53
N LEU A 112 7.15 7.81 6.40
CA LEU A 112 6.29 9.00 6.55
C LEU A 112 7.09 10.27 6.89
N ALA A 113 8.11 10.16 7.73
CA ALA A 113 8.95 11.28 8.12
C ALA A 113 9.82 11.85 6.98
N ASP A 114 10.03 11.08 5.92
CA ASP A 114 10.79 11.51 4.75
C ASP A 114 9.97 12.47 3.86
N PHE A 115 8.64 12.57 4.09
CA PHE A 115 7.70 13.39 3.32
C PHE A 115 6.89 14.34 4.24
N PRO A 116 7.53 15.27 4.94
CA PRO A 116 6.90 16.03 6.03
C PRO A 116 5.83 17.04 5.58
N ARG A 117 5.63 17.21 4.28
CA ARG A 117 4.60 18.10 3.70
C ARG A 117 3.39 17.35 3.15
N ALA A 118 3.44 16.02 3.15
CA ALA A 118 2.37 15.21 2.61
C ALA A 118 1.22 15.07 3.62
N ARG A 119 0.00 15.12 3.13
CA ARG A 119 -1.18 14.67 3.88
C ARG A 119 -1.21 13.13 3.85
N VAL A 120 -1.49 12.53 4.98
CA VAL A 120 -1.50 11.06 5.11
C VAL A 120 -2.92 10.57 5.27
N HIS A 121 -3.43 9.90 4.25
CA HIS A 121 -4.79 9.35 4.20
C HIS A 121 -4.79 7.94 4.78
N VAL A 122 -5.66 7.71 5.76
CA VAL A 122 -5.78 6.43 6.47
C VAL A 122 -7.23 6.17 6.86
N MET A 123 -7.63 4.90 6.93
CA MET A 123 -8.93 4.54 7.49
C MET A 123 -8.98 4.76 9.01
N ALA A 124 -10.13 5.21 9.50
CA ALA A 124 -10.32 5.59 10.90
C ALA A 124 -10.03 4.44 11.87
N ASP A 125 -10.38 3.21 11.51
CA ASP A 125 -10.12 2.05 12.38
C ASP A 125 -8.64 1.77 12.53
N GLU A 126 -7.85 1.96 11.46
CA GLU A 126 -6.39 1.85 11.50
C GLU A 126 -5.77 2.96 12.35
N TYR A 127 -6.18 4.20 12.09
CA TYR A 127 -5.72 5.35 12.88
C TYR A 127 -6.01 5.16 14.37
N ARG A 128 -7.24 4.76 14.72
CA ARG A 128 -7.63 4.54 16.11
C ARG A 128 -6.81 3.43 16.76
N ALA A 129 -6.61 2.31 16.08
CA ALA A 129 -5.82 1.19 16.58
C ALA A 129 -4.36 1.62 16.84
N ALA A 130 -3.74 2.31 15.88
CA ALA A 130 -2.36 2.77 15.96
C ALA A 130 -2.14 3.84 17.04
N MET A 131 -3.11 4.74 17.27
CA MET A 131 -3.00 5.78 18.28
C MET A 131 -3.28 5.26 19.70
N ARG A 132 -4.20 4.30 19.86
CA ARG A 132 -4.57 3.73 21.16
C ARG A 132 -3.63 2.62 21.62
N ARG A 133 -3.32 1.67 20.72
CA ARG A 133 -2.48 0.50 21.00
C ARG A 133 -2.97 -0.27 22.22
N ASP A 134 -4.28 -0.59 22.24
CA ASP A 134 -4.98 -1.13 23.39
C ASP A 134 -4.57 -2.59 23.70
N THR A 135 -4.05 -3.31 22.72
CA THR A 135 -3.59 -4.69 22.86
C THR A 135 -2.07 -4.80 22.85
N ARG A 136 -1.54 -5.91 23.38
CA ARG A 136 -0.09 -6.20 23.29
C ARG A 136 0.38 -6.34 21.85
N LEU A 137 -0.46 -6.88 20.97
CA LEU A 137 -0.15 -6.99 19.55
C LEU A 137 -0.02 -5.61 18.93
N GLU A 138 -0.99 -4.72 19.12
CA GLU A 138 -0.96 -3.35 18.64
C GLU A 138 0.21 -2.56 19.22
N ALA A 139 0.52 -2.73 20.50
CA ALA A 139 1.64 -2.04 21.15
C ALA A 139 3.01 -2.43 20.56
N ASN A 140 3.15 -3.67 20.08
CA ASN A 140 4.37 -4.14 19.44
C ASN A 140 4.42 -3.83 17.94
N ARG A 141 3.27 -3.71 17.29
CA ARG A 141 3.10 -3.46 15.86
C ARG A 141 3.32 -2.00 15.52
N TYR A 142 2.57 -1.13 16.19
CA TYR A 142 2.53 0.30 15.90
C TYR A 142 3.61 1.05 16.65
N LEU A 143 4.52 1.68 15.92
CA LEU A 143 5.67 2.38 16.47
C LEU A 143 5.47 3.91 16.38
N PRO A 144 5.10 4.61 17.48
CA PRO A 144 4.84 6.05 17.47
C PRO A 144 5.98 6.90 16.92
N ALA A 145 7.21 6.38 16.97
CA ALA A 145 8.39 7.06 16.40
C ALA A 145 8.27 7.33 14.89
N GLN A 146 7.41 6.58 14.15
CA GLN A 146 7.22 6.77 12.72
C GLN A 146 6.39 8.01 12.39
N TRP A 147 5.54 8.47 13.30
CA TRP A 147 4.72 9.68 13.13
C TRP A 147 5.00 10.77 14.18
N ALA A 148 6.08 10.63 14.96
CA ALA A 148 6.47 11.60 15.99
C ALA A 148 6.87 12.98 15.42
N HIS A 149 7.14 13.08 14.10
CA HIS A 149 7.46 14.32 13.42
C HIS A 149 6.26 15.25 13.20
N GLY A 150 5.05 14.81 13.54
CA GLY A 150 3.81 15.56 13.34
C GLY A 150 3.23 15.35 11.94
N VAL A 151 2.40 14.33 11.79
CA VAL A 151 1.77 13.96 10.51
C VAL A 151 0.47 14.73 10.30
N ASP A 152 0.27 15.27 9.10
CA ASP A 152 -1.00 15.85 8.67
C ASP A 152 -1.97 14.72 8.26
N TRP A 153 -2.73 14.22 9.22
CA TRP A 153 -3.64 13.09 9.04
C TRP A 153 -4.95 13.48 8.38
N VAL A 154 -5.32 12.76 7.32
CA VAL A 154 -6.66 12.78 6.72
C VAL A 154 -7.31 11.43 7.02
N VAL A 155 -8.16 11.41 8.06
CA VAL A 155 -8.81 10.20 8.54
C VAL A 155 -10.14 10.00 7.82
N HIS A 156 -10.30 8.84 7.18
CA HIS A 156 -11.51 8.44 6.45
C HIS A 156 -12.40 7.58 7.35
N ASP A 157 -13.49 8.18 7.87
CA ASP A 157 -14.42 7.50 8.77
C ASP A 157 -15.46 6.63 8.05
N HIS A 158 -15.78 6.97 6.80
CA HIS A 158 -16.85 6.33 6.04
C HIS A 158 -16.40 5.87 4.66
N ALA A 159 -16.82 4.68 4.31
CA ALA A 159 -16.73 4.15 2.96
C ALA A 159 -18.10 4.34 2.30
N ASP A 160 -18.32 5.53 1.72
CA ASP A 160 -19.60 6.00 1.18
C ASP A 160 -19.81 5.67 -0.30
N LEU A 161 -18.84 5.02 -0.91
CA LEU A 161 -18.89 4.56 -2.29
C LEU A 161 -18.99 3.03 -2.36
N ASP A 162 -19.64 2.53 -3.38
CA ASP A 162 -19.48 1.14 -3.84
C ASP A 162 -18.45 1.11 -4.97
N TRP A 163 -17.39 0.35 -4.80
CA TRP A 163 -16.40 0.06 -5.83
C TRP A 163 -16.39 -1.45 -6.10
N MET A 164 -17.06 -1.87 -7.16
CA MET A 164 -17.13 -3.28 -7.59
C MET A 164 -17.56 -4.25 -6.48
N GLY A 165 -18.54 -3.84 -5.67
CA GLY A 165 -19.06 -4.61 -4.54
C GLY A 165 -18.23 -4.50 -3.25
N PHE A 166 -17.29 -3.57 -3.19
CA PHE A 166 -16.56 -3.21 -1.98
C PHE A 166 -16.94 -1.80 -1.53
N PRO A 167 -17.17 -1.60 -0.23
CA PRO A 167 -17.23 -0.24 0.31
C PRO A 167 -15.89 0.47 0.06
N ALA A 168 -15.93 1.75 -0.30
CA ALA A 168 -14.71 2.51 -0.59
C ALA A 168 -14.86 3.98 -0.17
N SER A 169 -13.74 4.62 0.18
CA SER A 169 -13.63 6.06 0.42
C SER A 169 -12.76 6.69 -0.66
N ARG A 170 -13.24 7.80 -1.26
CA ARG A 170 -12.45 8.50 -2.28
C ARG A 170 -11.40 9.41 -1.65
N VAL A 171 -10.14 9.18 -2.02
CA VAL A 171 -9.01 10.04 -1.64
C VAL A 171 -8.82 11.16 -2.65
N LEU A 172 -8.72 10.83 -3.95
CA LEU A 172 -8.54 11.79 -5.04
C LEU A 172 -9.50 11.50 -6.20
N ARG A 173 -9.72 12.51 -7.08
CA ARG A 173 -10.66 12.43 -8.20
C ARG A 173 -10.03 12.36 -9.59
N ALA A 174 -8.75 12.72 -9.72
CA ALA A 174 -8.11 12.75 -11.04
C ALA A 174 -6.60 12.43 -10.95
N PRO A 175 -6.19 11.15 -10.98
CA PRO A 175 -7.02 9.94 -11.14
C PRO A 175 -7.91 9.67 -9.92
N ASP A 176 -8.95 8.85 -10.08
CA ASP A 176 -9.65 8.32 -8.90
C ASP A 176 -8.70 7.41 -8.13
N ILE A 177 -8.46 7.74 -6.86
CA ILE A 177 -7.74 6.92 -5.89
C ILE A 177 -8.68 6.68 -4.72
N LEU A 178 -8.88 5.40 -4.39
CA LEU A 178 -9.83 4.97 -3.38
C LEU A 178 -9.14 4.14 -2.30
N LEU A 179 -9.49 4.36 -1.04
CA LEU A 179 -9.25 3.41 0.05
C LEU A 179 -10.40 2.41 0.08
N VAL A 180 -10.08 1.13 0.05
CA VAL A 180 -11.02 0.01 0.05
C VAL A 180 -10.78 -0.82 1.30
N PRO A 181 -11.61 -0.73 2.34
CA PRO A 181 -11.42 -1.48 3.59
C PRO A 181 -11.34 -2.99 3.37
N LEU A 182 -10.26 -3.60 3.82
CA LEU A 182 -10.00 -5.04 3.84
C LEU A 182 -9.47 -5.47 5.21
N PRO A 183 -10.27 -5.34 6.29
CA PRO A 183 -9.81 -5.64 7.63
C PRO A 183 -9.38 -7.10 7.80
N GLY A 184 -8.53 -7.36 8.79
CA GLY A 184 -8.11 -8.70 9.20
C GLY A 184 -6.61 -8.82 9.38
N HIS A 185 -5.76 -8.31 8.47
CA HIS A 185 -4.32 -8.20 8.74
C HIS A 185 -4.09 -7.22 9.89
N THR A 186 -4.59 -6.00 9.75
CA THR A 186 -4.86 -5.10 10.87
C THR A 186 -6.35 -4.80 10.94
N ARG A 187 -6.79 -4.16 12.02
CA ARG A 187 -8.20 -3.80 12.23
C ARG A 187 -8.73 -2.87 11.16
N GLY A 188 -7.93 -1.92 10.72
CA GLY A 188 -8.29 -0.92 9.71
C GLY A 188 -7.56 -1.08 8.38
N HIS A 189 -6.91 -2.23 8.12
CA HIS A 189 -6.22 -2.49 6.88
C HIS A 189 -7.12 -2.23 5.66
N SER A 190 -6.54 -1.64 4.62
CA SER A 190 -7.23 -1.28 3.38
C SER A 190 -6.38 -1.64 2.16
N ALA A 191 -7.04 -1.95 1.06
CA ALA A 191 -6.41 -1.85 -0.26
C ALA A 191 -6.53 -0.42 -0.79
N VAL A 192 -5.70 -0.11 -1.79
CA VAL A 192 -5.77 1.16 -2.53
C VAL A 192 -6.07 0.87 -3.99
N ALA A 193 -7.22 1.34 -4.48
CA ALA A 193 -7.58 1.23 -5.88
C ALA A 193 -7.18 2.52 -6.62
N VAL A 194 -6.41 2.39 -7.69
CA VAL A 194 -5.93 3.49 -8.53
C VAL A 194 -6.50 3.33 -9.93
N GLN A 195 -7.20 4.35 -10.43
CA GLN A 195 -7.77 4.34 -11.76
C GLN A 195 -6.71 4.63 -12.82
N GLU A 196 -6.48 3.68 -13.71
CA GLU A 196 -5.80 3.87 -14.99
C GLU A 196 -6.82 4.18 -16.11
N PRO A 197 -6.40 4.59 -17.32
CA PRO A 197 -7.32 4.91 -18.41
C PRO A 197 -8.33 3.81 -18.75
N ASP A 198 -7.90 2.54 -18.73
CA ASP A 198 -8.70 1.40 -19.21
C ASP A 198 -8.97 0.35 -18.12
N ARG A 199 -8.40 0.49 -16.94
CA ARG A 199 -8.51 -0.48 -15.84
C ARG A 199 -8.24 0.15 -14.49
N TRP A 200 -8.35 -0.68 -13.45
CA TRP A 200 -7.95 -0.35 -12.08
C TRP A 200 -6.74 -1.16 -11.67
N LEU A 201 -5.79 -0.52 -10.99
CA LEU A 201 -4.79 -1.18 -10.19
C LEU A 201 -5.32 -1.28 -8.76
N LEU A 202 -5.31 -2.46 -8.18
CA LEU A 202 -5.65 -2.68 -6.78
C LEU A 202 -4.41 -3.15 -6.03
N HIS A 203 -3.78 -2.24 -5.32
CA HIS A 203 -2.75 -2.54 -4.33
C HIS A 203 -3.43 -3.13 -3.11
N ALA A 204 -3.36 -4.44 -2.95
CA ALA A 204 -4.13 -5.17 -1.94
C ALA A 204 -3.53 -5.08 -0.52
N GLY A 205 -2.43 -4.34 -0.34
CA GLY A 205 -1.72 -4.30 0.92
C GLY A 205 -1.31 -5.70 1.37
N ASP A 206 -1.59 -6.01 2.62
CA ASP A 206 -1.27 -7.27 3.30
C ASP A 206 -2.46 -8.22 3.40
N ALA A 207 -3.46 -8.07 2.52
CA ALA A 207 -4.56 -9.02 2.43
C ALA A 207 -4.06 -10.44 2.08
N TYR A 208 -2.95 -10.53 1.33
CA TYR A 208 -2.18 -11.74 1.05
C TYR A 208 -0.72 -11.37 0.77
N PHE A 209 0.22 -12.35 0.80
CA PHE A 209 1.66 -12.14 0.65
C PHE A 209 2.27 -12.87 -0.54
N PHE A 210 1.52 -13.73 -1.20
CA PHE A 210 2.03 -14.59 -2.25
C PHE A 210 1.01 -14.72 -3.40
N HIS A 211 1.44 -14.47 -4.63
CA HIS A 211 0.59 -14.49 -5.83
C HIS A 211 -0.22 -15.80 -5.98
N GLY A 212 0.31 -16.91 -5.49
CA GLY A 212 -0.41 -18.18 -5.52
C GLY A 212 -1.66 -18.20 -4.64
N GLU A 213 -1.82 -17.31 -3.68
CA GLU A 213 -3.02 -17.25 -2.82
C GLU A 213 -4.25 -16.78 -3.60
N ILE A 214 -4.05 -15.95 -4.63
CA ILE A 214 -5.12 -15.49 -5.52
C ILE A 214 -5.17 -16.23 -6.87
N ASP A 215 -4.47 -17.38 -6.99
CA ASP A 215 -4.59 -18.21 -8.18
C ASP A 215 -6.01 -18.79 -8.32
N LEU A 216 -6.61 -18.61 -9.51
CA LEU A 216 -8.01 -18.97 -9.75
C LEU A 216 -8.24 -20.50 -9.88
N ARG A 217 -7.18 -21.26 -10.11
CA ARG A 217 -7.25 -22.72 -10.34
C ARG A 217 -6.85 -23.51 -9.12
N ARG A 218 -5.74 -23.10 -8.47
CA ARG A 218 -5.14 -23.80 -7.32
C ARG A 218 -4.56 -22.80 -6.32
N PRO A 219 -5.41 -22.17 -5.51
CA PRO A 219 -4.92 -21.28 -4.45
C PRO A 219 -3.94 -22.03 -3.55
N ARG A 220 -2.76 -21.45 -3.31
CA ARG A 220 -1.70 -22.04 -2.49
C ARG A 220 -0.84 -20.95 -1.86
N CYS A 221 -0.33 -21.26 -0.67
CA CYS A 221 0.67 -20.43 0.01
C CYS A 221 1.78 -21.34 0.56
N PRO A 222 3.06 -20.95 0.49
CA PRO A 222 4.13 -21.67 1.20
C PRO A 222 3.83 -21.75 2.69
N ARG A 223 3.98 -22.95 3.29
CA ARG A 223 3.61 -23.19 4.70
C ARG A 223 4.24 -22.20 5.69
N PRO A 224 5.54 -21.84 5.61
CA PRO A 224 6.11 -20.86 6.53
C PRO A 224 5.45 -19.48 6.40
N LEU A 225 5.14 -19.07 5.17
CA LEU A 225 4.50 -17.78 4.91
C LEU A 225 3.03 -17.76 5.37
N ALA A 226 2.31 -18.87 5.16
CA ALA A 226 0.93 -19.01 5.68
C ALA A 226 0.90 -18.96 7.22
N LEU A 227 1.87 -19.59 7.89
CA LEU A 227 2.00 -19.50 9.34
C LEU A 227 2.33 -18.06 9.78
N HIS A 228 3.26 -17.41 9.09
CA HIS A 228 3.61 -16.01 9.38
C HIS A 228 2.37 -15.11 9.29
N GLN A 229 1.64 -15.14 8.17
CA GLN A 229 0.42 -14.35 7.98
C GLN A 229 -0.63 -14.61 9.07
N ARG A 230 -0.77 -15.86 9.51
CA ARG A 230 -1.68 -16.21 10.61
C ARG A 230 -1.25 -15.60 11.94
N LEU A 231 0.05 -15.56 12.23
CA LEU A 231 0.59 -15.05 13.49
C LEU A 231 0.56 -13.52 13.57
N VAL A 232 0.71 -12.84 12.43
CA VAL A 232 0.73 -11.37 12.38
C VAL A 232 -0.66 -10.77 12.14
N ALA A 233 -1.66 -11.53 11.70
CA ALA A 233 -3.00 -11.03 11.51
C ALA A 233 -3.70 -10.72 12.85
N ASP A 234 -4.39 -9.59 12.92
CA ASP A 234 -5.27 -9.22 14.03
C ASP A 234 -6.49 -10.15 14.09
N ASP A 235 -7.10 -10.41 12.92
CA ASP A 235 -8.16 -11.41 12.73
C ASP A 235 -7.91 -12.21 11.44
N HIS A 236 -7.36 -13.41 11.61
CA HIS A 236 -7.00 -14.26 10.49
C HIS A 236 -8.21 -14.76 9.68
N GLU A 237 -9.35 -15.02 10.32
CA GLU A 237 -10.55 -15.50 9.64
C GLU A 237 -11.16 -14.39 8.79
N THR A 238 -11.27 -13.19 9.34
CA THR A 238 -11.68 -11.99 8.58
C THR A 238 -10.75 -11.74 7.40
N ARG A 239 -9.42 -11.83 7.58
CA ARG A 239 -8.45 -11.70 6.49
C ARG A 239 -8.71 -12.73 5.38
N LEU A 240 -8.93 -14.00 5.71
CA LEU A 240 -9.26 -15.03 4.72
C LEU A 240 -10.56 -14.74 3.97
N GLY A 241 -11.57 -14.23 4.66
CA GLY A 241 -12.81 -13.78 4.03
C GLY A 241 -12.59 -12.66 3.02
N GLN A 242 -11.70 -11.69 3.32
CA GLN A 242 -11.31 -10.65 2.35
C GLN A 242 -10.54 -11.21 1.17
N LEU A 243 -9.62 -12.14 1.40
CA LEU A 243 -8.89 -12.84 0.33
C LEU A 243 -9.85 -13.54 -0.64
N GLU A 244 -10.88 -14.24 -0.14
CA GLU A 244 -11.91 -14.85 -0.98
C GLU A 244 -12.69 -13.82 -1.81
N ARG A 245 -12.98 -12.65 -1.24
CA ARG A 245 -13.62 -11.54 -1.98
C ARG A 245 -12.70 -11.05 -3.11
N LEU A 246 -11.40 -10.90 -2.88
CA LEU A 246 -10.42 -10.53 -3.90
C LEU A 246 -10.32 -11.58 -5.01
N ILE A 247 -10.36 -12.88 -4.69
CA ILE A 247 -10.39 -13.96 -5.68
C ILE A 247 -11.67 -13.87 -6.54
N ARG A 248 -12.81 -13.59 -5.92
CA ARG A 248 -14.09 -13.37 -6.66
C ARG A 248 -14.00 -12.15 -7.57
N LEU A 249 -13.47 -11.03 -7.10
CA LEU A 249 -13.23 -9.81 -7.87
C LEU A 249 -12.36 -10.09 -9.10
N ARG A 250 -11.21 -10.74 -8.90
CA ARG A 250 -10.28 -11.13 -9.98
C ARG A 250 -10.95 -12.00 -11.03
N ARG A 251 -11.82 -12.95 -10.60
CA ARG A 251 -12.57 -13.84 -11.49
C ARG A 251 -13.64 -13.10 -12.28
N ALA A 252 -14.35 -12.17 -11.64
CA ALA A 252 -15.43 -11.41 -12.27
C ALA A 252 -14.91 -10.34 -13.25
N HIS A 253 -13.75 -9.73 -12.95
CA HIS A 253 -13.22 -8.58 -13.68
C HIS A 253 -11.76 -8.74 -14.13
N PRO A 254 -11.37 -9.84 -14.82
CA PRO A 254 -9.97 -10.20 -15.09
C PRO A 254 -9.24 -9.20 -16.00
N ARG A 255 -9.99 -8.38 -16.76
CA ARG A 255 -9.42 -7.34 -17.65
C ARG A 255 -9.53 -5.94 -17.08
N LEU A 256 -10.44 -5.72 -16.14
CA LEU A 256 -10.73 -4.40 -15.58
C LEU A 256 -9.99 -4.13 -14.27
N VAL A 257 -9.59 -5.18 -13.54
CA VAL A 257 -8.87 -5.02 -12.27
C VAL A 257 -7.61 -5.87 -12.28
N ARG A 258 -6.49 -5.23 -12.03
CA ARG A 258 -5.20 -5.89 -11.77
C ARG A 258 -4.92 -5.80 -10.28
N ILE A 259 -4.81 -6.95 -9.62
CA ILE A 259 -4.60 -7.06 -8.16
C ILE A 259 -3.16 -7.51 -7.91
N PHE A 260 -2.50 -6.90 -6.95
CA PHE A 260 -1.18 -7.29 -6.45
C PHE A 260 -1.05 -6.95 -4.97
N SER A 261 -0.17 -7.69 -4.26
CA SER A 261 0.10 -7.51 -2.83
C SER A 261 1.33 -6.63 -2.57
N SER A 262 1.51 -6.23 -1.32
CA SER A 262 2.69 -5.48 -0.90
C SER A 262 3.97 -6.32 -0.92
N HIS A 263 3.87 -7.64 -0.78
CA HIS A 263 5.04 -8.45 -0.40
C HIS A 263 5.50 -9.46 -1.42
N ASP A 264 4.80 -9.64 -2.55
CA ASP A 264 5.17 -10.64 -3.55
C ASP A 264 6.18 -10.11 -4.58
N PRO A 265 7.43 -10.62 -4.62
CA PRO A 265 8.42 -10.17 -5.59
C PRO A 265 8.05 -10.46 -7.05
N PHE A 266 7.32 -11.56 -7.29
CA PHE A 266 6.89 -11.92 -8.64
C PHE A 266 5.85 -10.91 -9.15
N GLU A 267 4.86 -10.54 -8.32
CA GLU A 267 3.89 -9.51 -8.68
C GLU A 267 4.57 -8.15 -8.86
N PHE A 268 5.55 -7.82 -7.99
CA PHE A 268 6.33 -6.59 -8.15
C PHE A 268 7.03 -6.52 -9.51
N GLU A 269 7.79 -7.56 -9.88
CA GLU A 269 8.49 -7.59 -11.16
C GLU A 269 7.53 -7.53 -12.36
N LEU A 270 6.40 -8.25 -12.28
CA LEU A 270 5.36 -8.22 -13.32
C LEU A 270 4.78 -6.81 -13.49
N MET A 271 4.51 -6.11 -12.40
CA MET A 271 3.92 -4.77 -12.41
C MET A 271 4.93 -3.71 -12.85
N ALA A 272 6.18 -3.78 -12.37
CA ALA A 272 7.24 -2.82 -12.69
C ALA A 272 7.69 -2.89 -14.16
N ASN A 273 7.59 -4.06 -14.80
CA ASN A 273 7.95 -4.27 -16.21
C ASN A 273 6.78 -4.08 -17.19
N GLY A 274 5.66 -3.51 -16.76
CA GLY A 274 4.53 -3.17 -17.62
C GLY A 274 3.68 -4.38 -18.05
N GLY A 275 3.65 -5.41 -17.22
CA GLY A 275 2.89 -6.65 -17.43
C GLY A 275 1.38 -6.46 -17.57
#